data_3d21db5af8a88bfbbfb6d49dc71243c1
#
_entry.id   3d21db5af8a88bfbbfb6d49dc71243c1
#
_cell.length_a   1.000
_cell.length_b   1.000
_cell.length_c   1.000
_cell.angle_alpha   90.00
_cell.angle_beta   90.00
_cell.angle_gamma   90.00
#
_symmetry.space_group_name_H-M   'P 1'
#
loop_
_entity.id
_entity.type
_entity.pdbx_description
1 polymer ?
#
loop_
_entity_poly.entity_id
_entity_poly.type
_entity_poly.pdbx_seq_one_letter_code
_entity_poly.pdbx_strand_id
1 'polypeptide(L)'
;MALSTYTELKSAIANWLNRSDLTTEIGDDFIKLVESEYNSKLRIKAMLTSKTDYSISAETVAVPTGFLQVRDFYISSGAEKYSLTYMPPTQMDQVKGGSTTGRPNVYTILGTNFRFAPSPDATYTATINYYKAITPLSSSEPSNYILTNHPGIYLYGSLYHAANFLGGIEPNK
;
A
#
# COMPACT_ATOMS: atom_id res chain seq x y z
N MET A 1 -16.00 3.66 -25.81
CA MET A 1 -14.58 4.00 -25.56
C MET A 1 -14.07 2.99 -24.53
N ALA A 2 -13.04 2.24 -24.84
CA ALA A 2 -12.44 1.32 -23.87
C ALA A 2 -11.73 2.15 -22.80
N LEU A 3 -11.71 1.67 -21.55
CA LEU A 3 -11.00 2.26 -20.42
C LEU A 3 -10.11 1.18 -19.79
N SER A 4 -9.23 0.59 -20.61
CA SER A 4 -8.41 -0.56 -20.21
C SER A 4 -6.94 -0.20 -20.00
N THR A 5 -6.52 0.96 -20.51
CA THR A 5 -5.13 1.44 -20.42
C THR A 5 -5.04 2.87 -19.88
N TYR A 6 -3.86 3.20 -19.33
CA TYR A 6 -3.51 4.55 -18.87
C TYR A 6 -3.76 5.62 -19.94
N THR A 7 -3.37 5.34 -21.20
CA THR A 7 -3.57 6.26 -22.31
C THR A 7 -5.05 6.48 -22.63
N GLU A 8 -5.83 5.42 -22.65
CA GLU A 8 -7.29 5.51 -22.85
C GLU A 8 -7.98 6.25 -21.70
N LEU A 9 -7.55 6.02 -20.47
CA LEU A 9 -8.05 6.75 -19.30
C LEU A 9 -7.77 8.25 -19.41
N LYS A 10 -6.51 8.63 -19.76
CA LYS A 10 -6.16 10.05 -19.97
C LYS A 10 -7.01 10.70 -21.05
N SER A 11 -7.18 10.01 -22.18
CA SER A 11 -8.00 10.50 -23.29
C SER A 11 -9.47 10.64 -22.87
N ALA A 12 -10.00 9.70 -22.11
CA ALA A 12 -11.37 9.76 -21.60
C ALA A 12 -11.55 10.96 -20.65
N ILE A 13 -10.64 11.18 -19.72
CA ILE A 13 -10.69 12.32 -18.78
C ILE A 13 -10.65 13.64 -19.57
N ALA A 14 -9.73 13.80 -20.52
CA ALA A 14 -9.63 14.98 -21.36
C ALA A 14 -10.93 15.26 -22.15
N ASN A 15 -11.52 14.22 -22.73
CA ASN A 15 -12.78 14.33 -23.48
C ASN A 15 -13.97 14.72 -22.56
N TRP A 16 -14.06 14.15 -21.36
CA TRP A 16 -15.12 14.50 -20.40
C TRP A 16 -15.00 15.93 -19.88
N LEU A 17 -13.77 16.42 -19.72
CA LEU A 17 -13.51 17.81 -19.32
C LEU A 17 -13.65 18.77 -20.51
N ASN A 18 -13.75 18.26 -21.75
CA ASN A 18 -13.65 19.05 -22.97
C ASN A 18 -12.40 19.96 -23.00
N ARG A 19 -11.27 19.42 -22.52
CA ARG A 19 -9.97 20.10 -22.39
C ARG A 19 -8.85 19.22 -22.97
N SER A 20 -8.18 19.72 -23.98
CA SER A 20 -7.04 19.04 -24.60
C SER A 20 -5.67 19.56 -24.14
N ASP A 21 -5.68 20.62 -23.36
CA ASP A 21 -4.49 21.31 -22.85
C ASP A 21 -3.96 20.74 -21.52
N LEU A 22 -4.79 19.96 -20.76
CA LEU A 22 -4.44 19.41 -19.44
C LEU A 22 -3.77 18.03 -19.52
N THR A 23 -2.90 17.79 -20.50
CA THR A 23 -2.33 16.45 -20.75
C THR A 23 -1.36 15.98 -19.66
N THR A 24 -0.63 16.90 -19.06
CA THR A 24 0.31 16.63 -17.95
C THR A 24 -0.45 16.50 -16.63
N GLU A 25 -1.31 17.44 -16.33
CA GLU A 25 -2.09 17.51 -15.09
C GLU A 25 -2.99 16.28 -14.90
N ILE A 26 -3.58 15.76 -15.99
CA ILE A 26 -4.38 14.53 -15.93
C ILE A 26 -3.55 13.34 -15.44
N GLY A 27 -2.33 13.16 -15.96
CA GLY A 27 -1.47 12.04 -15.59
C GLY A 27 -0.72 12.26 -14.29
N ASP A 28 -0.13 13.42 -14.12
CA ASP A 28 0.78 13.69 -13.00
C ASP A 28 0.07 14.15 -11.74
N ASP A 29 -1.10 14.75 -11.86
CA ASP A 29 -1.85 15.22 -10.70
C ASP A 29 -3.11 14.39 -10.45
N PHE A 30 -4.10 14.42 -11.35
CA PHE A 30 -5.43 13.88 -11.04
C PHE A 30 -5.41 12.37 -10.84
N ILE A 31 -4.73 11.62 -11.68
CA ILE A 31 -4.62 10.15 -11.55
C ILE A 31 -3.81 9.79 -10.31
N LYS A 32 -2.68 10.48 -10.05
CA LYS A 32 -1.85 10.21 -8.87
C LYS A 32 -2.56 10.55 -7.56
N LEU A 33 -3.36 11.61 -7.52
CA LEU A 33 -4.17 11.94 -6.34
C LEU A 33 -5.19 10.84 -6.04
N VAL A 34 -5.87 10.32 -7.07
CA VAL A 34 -6.78 9.18 -6.94
C VAL A 34 -6.06 7.94 -6.41
N GLU A 35 -4.88 7.62 -6.95
CA GLU A 35 -4.07 6.47 -6.49
C GLU A 35 -3.62 6.63 -5.03
N SER A 36 -3.26 7.84 -4.63
CA SER A 36 -2.93 8.16 -3.24
C SER A 36 -4.11 7.92 -2.32
N GLU A 37 -5.31 8.36 -2.71
CA GLU A 37 -6.53 8.10 -1.96
C GLU A 37 -6.85 6.60 -1.85
N TYR A 38 -6.68 5.84 -2.94
CA TYR A 38 -6.91 4.39 -2.92
C TYR A 38 -5.96 3.70 -1.95
N ASN A 39 -4.67 4.03 -2.00
CA ASN A 39 -3.68 3.47 -1.10
C ASN A 39 -3.94 3.82 0.38
N SER A 40 -4.54 4.98 0.65
CA SER A 40 -4.89 5.38 2.02
C SER A 40 -6.17 4.71 2.54
N LYS A 41 -7.19 4.57 1.69
CA LYS A 41 -8.54 4.18 2.09
C LYS A 41 -8.89 2.71 1.81
N LEU A 42 -8.37 2.13 0.71
CA LEU A 42 -8.75 0.80 0.28
C LEU A 42 -7.90 -0.30 0.92
N ARG A 43 -8.56 -1.41 1.27
CA ARG A 43 -7.95 -2.69 1.70
C ARG A 43 -8.72 -3.82 1.05
N ILE A 44 -8.54 -3.97 -0.27
CA ILE A 44 -9.24 -4.98 -1.06
C ILE A 44 -8.38 -6.23 -1.27
N LYS A 45 -9.04 -7.34 -1.62
CA LYS A 45 -8.36 -8.63 -1.86
C LYS A 45 -7.23 -8.53 -2.91
N ALA A 46 -7.39 -7.69 -3.92
CA ALA A 46 -6.39 -7.51 -4.97
C ALA A 46 -5.09 -6.83 -4.48
N MET A 47 -5.14 -6.14 -3.35
CA MET A 47 -3.96 -5.54 -2.70
C MET A 47 -3.26 -6.53 -1.77
N LEU A 48 -3.87 -7.67 -1.47
CA LEU A 48 -3.31 -8.65 -0.56
C LEU A 48 -2.16 -9.41 -1.24
N THR A 49 -1.00 -9.40 -0.62
CA THR A 49 0.22 -10.06 -1.08
C THR A 49 0.81 -10.88 0.05
N SER A 50 1.44 -12.00 -0.29
CA SER A 50 2.19 -12.85 0.63
C SER A 50 3.67 -12.81 0.29
N LYS A 51 4.52 -12.63 1.30
CA LYS A 51 5.96 -12.82 1.21
C LYS A 51 6.37 -13.90 2.20
N THR A 52 6.79 -15.05 1.68
CA THR A 52 7.06 -16.28 2.45
C THR A 52 8.51 -16.44 2.88
N ASP A 53 9.39 -15.63 2.32
CA ASP A 53 10.85 -15.62 2.54
C ASP A 53 11.31 -14.36 3.30
N TYR A 54 10.44 -13.81 4.15
CA TYR A 54 10.79 -12.63 4.91
C TYR A 54 11.78 -12.99 6.02
N SER A 55 13.01 -12.44 5.93
CA SER A 55 14.08 -12.73 6.87
C SER A 55 14.04 -11.80 8.07
N ILE A 56 13.95 -12.36 9.27
CA ILE A 56 14.07 -11.65 10.55
C ILE A 56 15.45 -11.99 11.12
N SER A 57 16.45 -11.17 10.80
CA SER A 57 17.86 -11.39 11.17
C SER A 57 18.35 -10.42 12.24
N ALA A 58 17.57 -9.40 12.55
CA ALA A 58 17.91 -8.36 13.51
C ALA A 58 16.64 -7.86 14.21
N GLU A 59 16.82 -7.15 15.32
CA GLU A 59 15.73 -6.52 16.05
C GLU A 59 14.86 -5.61 15.16
N THR A 60 15.50 -4.96 14.20
CA THR A 60 14.84 -4.03 13.28
C THR A 60 15.10 -4.47 11.85
N VAL A 61 14.03 -4.68 11.08
CA VAL A 61 14.09 -5.09 9.69
C VAL A 61 13.11 -4.24 8.86
N ALA A 62 13.54 -3.83 7.66
CA ALA A 62 12.73 -2.98 6.79
C ALA A 62 11.41 -3.65 6.37
N VAL A 63 10.33 -2.89 6.32
CA VAL A 63 9.06 -3.37 5.79
C VAL A 63 9.19 -3.68 4.28
N PRO A 64 8.39 -4.60 3.74
CA PRO A 64 8.39 -4.87 2.30
C PRO A 64 8.03 -3.63 1.47
N THR A 65 8.56 -3.55 0.25
CA THR A 65 8.24 -2.44 -0.67
C THR A 65 6.75 -2.35 -0.95
N GLY A 66 6.20 -1.13 -0.86
CA GLY A 66 4.78 -0.85 -1.05
C GLY A 66 3.90 -1.33 0.11
N PHE A 67 4.47 -1.63 1.25
CA PHE A 67 3.74 -2.04 2.45
C PHE A 67 2.73 -0.98 2.91
N LEU A 68 1.51 -1.40 3.19
CA LEU A 68 0.46 -0.54 3.77
C LEU A 68 0.03 -1.03 5.15
N GLN A 69 -0.27 -2.32 5.28
CA GLN A 69 -0.79 -2.87 6.53
C GLN A 69 -0.57 -4.38 6.60
N VAL A 70 -0.17 -4.89 7.76
CA VAL A 70 -0.10 -6.32 8.03
C VAL A 70 -1.52 -6.88 8.12
N ARG A 71 -1.72 -8.06 7.52
CA ARG A 71 -2.87 -8.91 7.79
C ARG A 71 -2.51 -10.04 8.73
N ASP A 72 -1.49 -10.84 8.37
CA ASP A 72 -1.00 -11.97 9.15
C ASP A 72 0.53 -11.96 9.12
N PHE A 73 1.17 -12.28 10.25
CA PHE A 73 2.61 -12.37 10.33
C PHE A 73 3.00 -13.54 11.24
N TYR A 74 3.79 -14.47 10.73
CA TYR A 74 4.23 -15.64 11.50
C TYR A 74 5.62 -16.11 11.07
N ILE A 75 6.35 -16.68 12.03
CA ILE A 75 7.63 -17.36 11.79
C ILE A 75 7.31 -18.82 11.43
N SER A 76 7.97 -19.36 10.42
CA SER A 76 7.90 -20.77 10.01
C SER A 76 9.12 -21.52 10.52
N SER A 77 8.91 -22.64 11.21
CA SER A 77 9.96 -23.55 11.66
C SER A 77 9.54 -24.99 11.37
N GLY A 78 10.00 -25.51 10.24
CA GLY A 78 9.51 -26.77 9.72
C GLY A 78 8.02 -26.70 9.40
N ALA A 79 7.22 -27.60 9.98
CA ALA A 79 5.76 -27.64 9.85
C ALA A 79 5.03 -26.66 10.81
N GLU A 80 5.72 -26.13 11.79
CA GLU A 80 5.14 -25.26 12.82
C GLU A 80 5.12 -23.79 12.39
N LYS A 81 4.07 -23.09 12.80
CA LYS A 81 3.88 -21.68 12.56
C LYS A 81 3.68 -20.94 13.90
N TYR A 82 4.49 -19.94 14.13
CA TYR A 82 4.48 -19.12 15.33
C TYR A 82 4.03 -17.72 14.98
N SER A 83 2.79 -17.37 15.32
CA SER A 83 2.23 -16.06 15.04
C SER A 83 2.99 -14.96 15.80
N LEU A 84 3.25 -13.85 15.11
CA LEU A 84 3.77 -12.62 15.69
C LEU A 84 2.59 -11.71 16.00
N THR A 85 2.52 -11.23 17.25
CA THR A 85 1.45 -10.33 17.68
C THR A 85 1.91 -8.88 17.57
N TYR A 86 1.05 -8.01 17.03
CA TYR A 86 1.32 -6.58 17.02
C TYR A 86 1.25 -6.01 18.44
N MET A 87 2.23 -5.20 18.79
CA MET A 87 2.29 -4.49 20.07
C MET A 87 2.56 -3.00 19.82
N PRO A 88 1.84 -2.07 20.44
CA PRO A 88 2.13 -0.64 20.34
C PRO A 88 3.57 -0.33 20.78
N PRO A 89 4.23 0.68 20.18
CA PRO A 89 5.63 1.01 20.48
C PRO A 89 5.91 1.23 21.98
N THR A 90 5.03 1.94 22.66
CA THR A 90 5.15 2.22 24.10
C THR A 90 5.15 0.96 24.98
N GLN A 91 4.32 -0.04 24.62
CA GLN A 91 4.29 -1.33 25.32
C GLN A 91 5.52 -2.18 24.97
N MET A 92 5.96 -2.14 23.72
CA MET A 92 7.18 -2.82 23.29
C MET A 92 8.39 -2.36 24.08
N ASP A 93 8.53 -1.06 24.35
CA ASP A 93 9.64 -0.50 25.12
C ASP A 93 9.62 -0.96 26.59
N GLN A 94 8.44 -1.17 27.17
CA GLN A 94 8.29 -1.73 28.51
C GLN A 94 8.69 -3.22 28.57
N VAL A 95 8.30 -4.02 27.60
CA VAL A 95 8.66 -5.44 27.50
C VAL A 95 10.18 -5.62 27.29
N LYS A 96 10.81 -4.68 26.63
CA LYS A 96 12.26 -4.67 26.34
C LYS A 96 13.15 -4.32 27.53
N GLY A 97 12.63 -3.95 28.67
CA GLY A 97 13.40 -3.61 29.88
C GLY A 97 14.33 -4.70 30.39
N GLY A 98 14.30 -5.91 29.81
CA GLY A 98 15.30 -6.98 29.94
C GLY A 98 15.90 -7.30 28.59
N SER A 99 17.23 -7.23 28.49
CA SER A 99 18.02 -7.57 27.28
C SER A 99 17.98 -9.07 27.00
N THR A 100 16.79 -9.60 26.64
CA THR A 100 16.64 -11.01 26.29
C THR A 100 16.68 -11.17 24.77
N THR A 101 17.52 -12.10 24.29
CA THR A 101 17.51 -12.57 22.91
C THR A 101 16.73 -13.86 22.81
N GLY A 102 16.13 -14.13 21.66
CA GLY A 102 15.36 -15.34 21.44
C GLY A 102 14.48 -15.24 20.21
N ARG A 103 13.63 -16.26 20.01
CA ARG A 103 12.66 -16.22 18.92
C ARG A 103 11.65 -15.09 19.16
N PRO A 104 11.48 -14.15 18.20
CA PRO A 104 10.50 -13.09 18.29
C PRO A 104 9.07 -13.65 18.41
N ASN A 105 8.24 -13.02 19.23
CA ASN A 105 6.83 -13.33 19.39
C ASN A 105 5.92 -12.11 19.22
N VAL A 106 6.49 -10.91 19.32
CA VAL A 106 5.79 -9.65 19.08
C VAL A 106 6.54 -8.78 18.11
N TYR A 107 5.81 -7.89 17.44
CA TYR A 107 6.38 -6.88 16.56
C TYR A 107 5.67 -5.54 16.72
N THR A 108 6.35 -4.47 16.37
CA THR A 108 5.76 -3.14 16.18
C THR A 108 6.24 -2.54 14.87
N ILE A 109 5.63 -1.44 14.45
CA ILE A 109 6.01 -0.69 13.25
C ILE A 109 6.52 0.68 13.69
N LEU A 110 7.75 1.00 13.30
CA LEU A 110 8.38 2.29 13.54
C LEU A 110 8.92 2.86 12.22
N GLY A 111 8.20 3.85 11.69
CA GLY A 111 8.53 4.41 10.38
C GLY A 111 8.45 3.35 9.28
N THR A 112 9.56 3.10 8.61
CA THR A 112 9.69 2.12 7.52
C THR A 112 10.23 0.77 7.96
N ASN A 113 10.23 0.49 9.27
CA ASN A 113 10.79 -0.75 9.81
C ASN A 113 9.80 -1.47 10.72
N PHE A 114 9.88 -2.80 10.71
CA PHE A 114 9.41 -3.63 11.80
C PHE A 114 10.47 -3.68 12.90
N ARG A 115 10.05 -3.66 14.15
CA ARG A 115 10.87 -3.92 15.32
C ARG A 115 10.30 -5.12 16.03
N PHE A 116 11.16 -6.06 16.42
CA PHE A 116 10.79 -7.33 17.01
C PHE A 116 11.24 -7.44 18.47
N ALA A 117 10.49 -8.19 19.26
CA ALA A 117 10.89 -8.58 20.61
C ALA A 117 10.47 -10.03 20.89
N PRO A 118 11.29 -10.81 21.64
CA PRO A 118 12.70 -10.53 21.97
C PRO A 118 13.55 -10.24 20.72
N SER A 119 14.76 -9.64 20.90
CA SER A 119 15.70 -9.51 19.79
C SER A 119 16.08 -10.89 19.25
N PRO A 120 16.09 -11.11 17.92
CA PRO A 120 16.38 -12.41 17.35
C PRO A 120 17.76 -12.92 17.79
N ASP A 121 17.85 -14.16 18.24
CA ASP A 121 19.08 -14.88 18.55
C ASP A 121 19.64 -15.65 17.34
N ALA A 122 18.84 -15.76 16.28
CA ALA A 122 19.18 -16.37 15.00
C ALA A 122 18.41 -15.71 13.87
N THR A 123 18.71 -16.06 12.63
CA THR A 123 17.91 -15.66 11.48
C THR A 123 16.67 -16.55 11.37
N TYR A 124 15.49 -15.95 11.41
CA TYR A 124 14.22 -16.61 11.28
C TYR A 124 13.58 -16.32 9.92
N THR A 125 13.07 -17.36 9.27
CA THR A 125 12.24 -17.20 8.07
C THR A 125 10.80 -17.01 8.49
N ALA A 126 10.21 -15.94 8.01
CA ALA A 126 8.83 -15.60 8.32
C ALA A 126 7.98 -15.43 7.06
N THR A 127 6.69 -15.60 7.22
CA THR A 127 5.69 -15.27 6.21
C THR A 127 4.89 -14.07 6.68
N ILE A 128 4.83 -13.06 5.83
CA ILE A 128 3.99 -11.90 6.06
C ILE A 128 2.94 -11.79 4.95
N ASN A 129 1.67 -11.79 5.33
CA ASN A 129 0.55 -11.44 4.47
C ASN A 129 0.18 -10.00 4.76
N TYR A 130 0.24 -9.16 3.74
CA TYR A 130 0.05 -7.72 3.91
C TYR A 130 -0.66 -7.09 2.72
N TYR A 131 -1.25 -5.95 2.96
CA TYR A 131 -1.78 -5.11 1.89
C TYR A 131 -0.63 -4.30 1.31
N LYS A 132 -0.48 -4.43 -0.02
CA LYS A 132 0.51 -3.71 -0.82
C LYS A 132 -0.17 -2.57 -1.56
N ALA A 133 0.53 -1.45 -1.71
CA ALA A 133 0.08 -0.34 -2.54
C ALA A 133 -0.22 -0.81 -3.97
N ILE A 134 -1.25 -0.24 -4.55
CA ILE A 134 -1.62 -0.47 -5.96
C ILE A 134 -0.47 -0.02 -6.84
N THR A 135 -0.17 -0.80 -7.88
CA THR A 135 0.82 -0.39 -8.89
C THR A 135 0.34 0.89 -9.58
N PRO A 136 1.10 2.00 -9.49
CA PRO A 136 0.72 3.25 -10.12
C PRO A 136 0.63 3.10 -11.64
N LEU A 137 -0.35 3.76 -12.25
CA LEU A 137 -0.49 3.81 -13.71
C LEU A 137 0.58 4.72 -14.31
N SER A 138 1.19 4.23 -15.38
CA SER A 138 2.18 4.97 -16.15
C SER A 138 2.24 4.46 -17.58
N SER A 139 3.10 5.06 -18.41
CA SER A 139 3.35 4.55 -19.77
C SER A 139 3.99 3.15 -19.77
N SER A 140 4.81 2.84 -18.74
CA SER A 140 5.44 1.51 -18.56
C SER A 140 4.52 0.52 -17.86
N GLU A 141 3.60 0.99 -17.03
CA GLU A 141 2.59 0.21 -16.31
C GLU A 141 1.20 0.68 -16.75
N PRO A 142 0.74 0.26 -17.94
CA PRO A 142 -0.44 0.87 -18.57
C PRO A 142 -1.76 0.45 -17.93
N SER A 143 -1.76 -0.59 -17.08
CA SER A 143 -2.97 -1.08 -16.43
C SER A 143 -2.69 -1.63 -15.04
N ASN A 144 -3.69 -1.65 -14.19
CA ASN A 144 -3.68 -2.33 -12.91
C ASN A 144 -5.04 -2.96 -12.63
N TYR A 145 -5.16 -3.71 -11.53
CA TYR A 145 -6.39 -4.41 -11.18
C TYR A 145 -7.62 -3.48 -11.13
N ILE A 146 -7.49 -2.27 -10.58
CA ILE A 146 -8.62 -1.35 -10.44
C ILE A 146 -9.05 -0.81 -11.80
N LEU A 147 -8.12 -0.40 -12.64
CA LEU A 147 -8.45 0.09 -13.97
C LEU A 147 -9.11 -1.01 -14.82
N THR A 148 -8.60 -2.25 -14.73
CA THR A 148 -9.13 -3.38 -15.50
C THR A 148 -10.54 -3.77 -15.07
N ASN A 149 -10.82 -3.81 -13.76
CA ASN A 149 -12.10 -4.33 -13.26
C ASN A 149 -13.10 -3.24 -12.88
N HIS A 150 -12.64 -2.03 -12.57
CA HIS A 150 -13.44 -0.92 -12.06
C HIS A 150 -13.02 0.42 -12.67
N PRO A 151 -12.98 0.57 -14.00
CA PRO A 151 -12.44 1.77 -14.67
C PRO A 151 -13.18 3.05 -14.29
N GLY A 152 -14.48 2.94 -13.99
CA GLY A 152 -15.29 4.08 -13.54
C GLY A 152 -14.77 4.74 -12.27
N ILE A 153 -14.15 3.98 -11.37
CA ILE A 153 -13.58 4.53 -10.13
C ILE A 153 -12.43 5.50 -10.48
N TYR A 154 -11.52 5.10 -11.38
CA TYR A 154 -10.46 5.98 -11.87
C TYR A 154 -11.01 7.20 -12.59
N LEU A 155 -11.95 7.00 -13.52
CA LEU A 155 -12.51 8.09 -14.31
C LEU A 155 -13.17 9.14 -13.41
N TYR A 156 -14.10 8.74 -12.57
CA TYR A 156 -14.83 9.67 -11.69
C TYR A 156 -13.96 10.28 -10.61
N GLY A 157 -13.02 9.51 -10.04
CA GLY A 157 -12.06 10.04 -9.08
C GLY A 157 -11.17 11.13 -9.68
N SER A 158 -10.66 10.89 -10.90
CA SER A 158 -9.84 11.89 -11.60
C SER A 158 -10.65 13.12 -12.00
N LEU A 159 -11.90 12.94 -12.44
CA LEU A 159 -12.80 14.07 -12.74
C LEU A 159 -13.13 14.89 -11.50
N TYR A 160 -13.27 14.27 -10.33
CA TYR A 160 -13.46 14.98 -9.07
C TYR A 160 -12.28 15.90 -8.73
N HIS A 161 -11.04 15.38 -8.84
CA HIS A 161 -9.85 16.21 -8.62
C HIS A 161 -9.69 17.29 -9.69
N ALA A 162 -10.00 16.99 -10.95
CA ALA A 162 -10.01 17.95 -12.03
C ALA A 162 -11.03 19.08 -11.81
N ALA A 163 -12.22 18.77 -11.34
CA ALA A 163 -13.24 19.76 -11.01
C ALA A 163 -12.76 20.73 -9.92
N ASN A 164 -12.11 20.20 -8.88
CA ASN A 164 -11.51 21.05 -7.84
C ASN A 164 -10.40 21.94 -8.38
N PHE A 165 -9.58 21.45 -9.30
CA PHE A 165 -8.52 22.22 -9.95
C PHE A 165 -9.08 23.34 -10.83
N LEU A 166 -10.13 23.08 -11.57
CA LEU A 166 -10.73 24.03 -12.54
C LEU A 166 -11.63 25.11 -11.91
N GLY A 167 -11.77 25.18 -10.60
CA GLY A 167 -12.54 26.24 -9.96
C GLY A 167 -13.56 25.77 -8.93
N GLY A 168 -13.47 24.52 -8.56
CA GLY A 168 -14.24 23.93 -7.49
C GLY A 168 -15.70 23.64 -7.85
N ILE A 169 -16.22 22.58 -7.24
CA ILE A 169 -17.66 22.47 -7.02
C ILE A 169 -17.97 23.51 -5.94
N GLU A 170 -18.59 24.64 -6.32
CA GLU A 170 -19.20 25.53 -5.32
C GLU A 170 -20.12 24.66 -4.46
N PRO A 171 -19.87 24.51 -3.14
CA PRO A 171 -20.85 23.87 -2.30
C PRO A 171 -22.10 24.77 -2.32
N ASN A 172 -23.13 24.29 -2.97
CA ASN A 172 -24.49 24.80 -3.04
C ASN A 172 -24.74 26.15 -2.35
N LYS A 173 -25.01 27.18 -3.15
CA LYS A 173 -25.94 28.22 -2.71
C LYS A 173 -27.33 27.66 -2.60
#